data_1aa6140e69aa38b6cf49b0c33ad094be
#
_entry.id   1aa6140e69aa38b6cf49b0c33ad094be
#
_cell.length_a   1.000
_cell.length_b   1.000
_cell.length_c   1.000
_cell.angle_alpha   90.00
_cell.angle_beta   90.00
_cell.angle_gamma   90.00
#
_symmetry.space_group_name_H-M   'P 1'
#
loop_
_entity.id
_entity.type
_entity.pdbx_description
1 polymer ?
#
loop_
_entity_poly.entity_id
_entity_poly.type
_entity_poly.pdbx_seq_one_letter_code
_entity_poly.pdbx_strand_id
1 'polypeptide(L)'
;MIKIYPVISDSVKSVDIVPATKTRDWFSPHTYKCTPLTCANTLGWDLVLNESITVEWDGGVYKDNLTVIEGHGAKSHFGIGTFTLDPGYIWRTDENINLMVMPVPNTDNTDIQTMSAVIETDWLSYPWFLTIRVINKGKTTIPKGTPVARVIPVDTGTIENTKIYKMYEPDSIRKEREVLTDKRDKADEWTKDYFKKARRFVRCSPVIDYNDSFKILEENDIHSKESFLDTDDCSFLIRSWVPENPDDPSDLWRNKTCWSTIEANKGVIEERLLQFAQQKTGLDLLLLNPHTVKWGKGDEMLAHDDLGEHREFPNRHFAAIIYLNEDYEGGELVFPHLGLGIKGHTGELILFKGGSVMHRVNMITSGNRYTLVCWFAIKEGD
;
A
#
# COMPACT_ATOMS: atom_id res chain seq x y z
N MET A 1 16.56 -5.45 1.46
CA MET A 1 15.46 -5.30 2.48
C MET A 1 15.62 -3.98 3.20
N ILE A 2 14.54 -3.28 3.57
CA ILE A 2 14.60 -2.08 4.41
C ILE A 2 14.10 -2.47 5.79
N LYS A 3 14.89 -2.15 6.82
CA LYS A 3 14.51 -2.34 8.23
C LYS A 3 14.43 -0.96 8.89
N ILE A 4 13.39 -0.73 9.66
CA ILE A 4 13.20 0.50 10.41
C ILE A 4 13.12 0.18 11.91
N TYR A 5 13.78 0.97 12.71
CA TYR A 5 13.82 0.82 14.16
C TYR A 5 13.35 2.13 14.79
N PRO A 6 12.25 2.12 15.57
CA PRO A 6 11.86 3.30 16.34
C PRO A 6 13.01 3.74 17.24
N VAL A 7 13.26 5.02 17.31
CA VAL A 7 14.20 5.57 18.29
C VAL A 7 13.51 5.52 19.66
N ILE A 8 14.04 4.69 20.55
CA ILE A 8 13.55 4.56 21.94
C ILE A 8 14.07 5.78 22.73
N SER A 9 13.63 6.95 22.41
CA SER A 9 13.81 8.15 23.21
C SER A 9 12.44 8.83 23.33
N ASP A 10 12.26 9.66 24.33
CA ASP A 10 11.04 10.42 24.64
C ASP A 10 10.55 11.34 23.49
N SER A 11 11.08 11.21 22.29
CA SER A 11 10.67 11.94 21.11
C SER A 11 9.37 11.39 20.55
N VAL A 12 8.33 12.19 20.57
CA VAL A 12 7.09 11.94 19.83
C VAL A 12 7.48 11.82 18.33
N LYS A 13 7.06 10.75 17.68
CA LYS A 13 7.27 10.58 16.24
C LYS A 13 6.57 11.70 15.50
N SER A 14 7.29 12.43 14.67
CA SER A 14 6.72 13.55 13.91
C SER A 14 6.04 13.12 12.63
N VAL A 15 6.35 11.93 12.14
CA VAL A 15 5.78 11.40 10.89
C VAL A 15 5.39 9.93 11.02
N ASP A 16 4.38 9.56 10.24
CA ASP A 16 4.03 8.18 9.93
C ASP A 16 4.58 7.80 8.55
N ILE A 17 4.92 6.53 8.38
CA ILE A 17 5.42 5.97 7.12
C ILE A 17 4.28 5.24 6.45
N VAL A 18 3.83 5.71 5.29
CA VAL A 18 2.74 5.09 4.55
C VAL A 18 3.16 4.71 3.13
N PRO A 19 2.61 3.65 2.53
CA PRO A 19 2.84 3.36 1.13
C PRO A 19 2.40 4.52 0.24
N ALA A 20 3.20 4.79 -0.78
CA ALA A 20 2.90 5.81 -1.76
C ALA A 20 1.58 5.55 -2.49
N THR A 21 0.73 6.55 -2.64
CA THR A 21 -0.58 6.44 -3.30
C THR A 21 -0.55 6.92 -4.73
N LYS A 22 -1.40 6.34 -5.58
CA LYS A 22 -1.55 6.72 -6.98
C LYS A 22 -2.23 8.09 -7.15
N THR A 23 -3.19 8.41 -6.28
CA THR A 23 -4.08 9.56 -6.41
C THR A 23 -3.37 10.88 -6.16
N ARG A 24 -3.73 11.90 -6.93
CA ARG A 24 -3.37 13.30 -6.76
C ARG A 24 -4.60 14.15 -7.01
N ASP A 25 -4.89 15.10 -6.14
CA ASP A 25 -6.13 15.88 -6.16
C ASP A 25 -6.31 16.69 -7.46
N TRP A 26 -5.21 17.15 -8.06
CA TRP A 26 -5.22 17.92 -9.29
C TRP A 26 -5.11 17.09 -10.57
N PHE A 27 -4.91 15.74 -10.48
CA PHE A 27 -4.85 14.88 -11.66
C PHE A 27 -6.23 14.70 -12.29
N SER A 28 -6.37 15.08 -13.56
CA SER A 28 -7.53 14.71 -14.36
C SER A 28 -7.50 13.19 -14.70
N PRO A 29 -8.64 12.58 -15.05
CA PRO A 29 -8.67 11.20 -15.57
C PRO A 29 -7.72 10.98 -16.76
N HIS A 30 -7.46 12.01 -17.57
CA HIS A 30 -6.53 11.95 -18.68
C HIS A 30 -5.07 11.89 -18.19
N THR A 31 -4.71 12.59 -17.13
CA THR A 31 -3.36 12.60 -16.55
C THR A 31 -2.96 11.21 -16.08
N TYR A 32 -3.90 10.43 -15.52
CA TYR A 32 -3.65 9.04 -15.11
C TYR A 32 -3.35 8.08 -16.26
N LYS A 33 -3.59 8.46 -17.53
CA LYS A 33 -3.17 7.70 -18.71
C LYS A 33 -1.66 7.81 -18.96
N CYS A 34 -0.98 8.79 -18.35
CA CYS A 34 0.46 8.89 -18.38
C CYS A 34 1.10 7.93 -17.37
N THR A 35 1.47 6.73 -17.80
CA THR A 35 2.04 5.70 -16.94
C THR A 35 3.29 6.14 -16.18
N PRO A 36 4.27 6.87 -16.77
CA PRO A 36 5.43 7.37 -16.02
C PRO A 36 5.05 8.25 -14.82
N LEU A 37 4.07 9.13 -14.95
CA LEU A 37 3.60 9.97 -13.85
C LEU A 37 2.93 9.14 -12.77
N THR A 38 2.09 8.19 -13.18
CA THR A 38 1.41 7.28 -12.26
C THR A 38 2.40 6.38 -11.52
N CYS A 39 3.42 5.87 -12.20
CA CYS A 39 4.50 5.11 -11.57
C CYS A 39 5.24 5.95 -10.52
N ALA A 40 5.59 7.19 -10.83
CA ALA A 40 6.25 8.08 -9.87
C ALA A 40 5.38 8.31 -8.63
N ASN A 41 4.06 8.37 -8.79
CA ASN A 41 3.15 8.51 -7.66
C ASN A 41 3.16 7.31 -6.72
N THR A 42 3.41 6.10 -7.22
CA THR A 42 3.26 4.84 -6.47
C THR A 42 4.56 4.22 -5.99
N LEU A 43 5.72 4.76 -6.35
CA LEU A 43 7.01 4.22 -5.92
C LEU A 43 7.38 4.70 -4.52
N GLY A 44 7.74 3.76 -3.62
CA GLY A 44 8.28 4.06 -2.30
C GLY A 44 7.22 4.35 -1.24
N TRP A 45 7.62 5.06 -0.20
CA TRP A 45 6.81 5.38 0.97
C TRP A 45 6.78 6.88 1.18
N ASP A 46 5.62 7.39 1.58
CA ASP A 46 5.47 8.78 1.99
C ASP A 46 5.67 8.91 3.51
N LEU A 47 6.36 9.97 3.92
CA LEU A 47 6.44 10.43 5.29
C LEU A 47 5.32 11.45 5.48
N VAL A 48 4.33 11.10 6.32
CA VAL A 48 3.12 11.88 6.53
C VAL A 48 3.13 12.45 7.94
N LEU A 49 2.86 13.74 8.09
CA LEU A 49 2.83 14.39 9.41
C LEU A 49 1.75 13.77 10.30
N ASN A 50 2.12 13.37 11.52
CA ASN A 50 1.18 12.91 12.55
C ASN A 50 0.65 14.03 13.45
N GLU A 51 1.19 15.24 13.31
CA GLU A 51 0.70 16.48 13.92
C GLU A 51 0.89 17.68 12.97
N SER A 52 0.23 18.77 13.23
CA SER A 52 0.45 20.01 12.46
C SER A 52 1.76 20.67 12.87
N ILE A 53 2.46 21.26 11.90
CA ILE A 53 3.67 22.04 12.14
C ILE A 53 3.41 23.48 11.71
N THR A 54 3.70 24.42 12.60
CA THR A 54 3.59 25.86 12.32
C THR A 54 4.95 26.52 12.52
N VAL A 55 5.42 27.17 11.48
CA VAL A 55 6.67 27.95 11.50
C VAL A 55 6.42 29.37 11.02
N GLU A 56 7.28 30.29 11.45
CA GLU A 56 7.28 31.68 10.98
C GLU A 56 8.68 32.06 10.49
N TRP A 57 8.78 32.47 9.23
CA TRP A 57 10.02 32.93 8.62
C TRP A 57 9.94 34.39 8.24
N ASP A 58 10.89 35.22 8.73
CA ASP A 58 10.93 36.67 8.47
C ASP A 58 11.52 37.05 7.10
N GLY A 59 12.03 36.07 6.34
CA GLY A 59 12.67 36.24 5.02
C GLY A 59 14.19 36.37 5.13
N GLY A 60 14.78 36.33 6.33
CA GLY A 60 16.21 36.41 6.55
C GLY A 60 16.96 35.12 6.21
N VAL A 61 18.30 35.22 6.22
CA VAL A 61 19.19 34.15 5.73
C VAL A 61 19.75 33.27 6.84
N TYR A 62 19.62 33.66 8.10
CA TYR A 62 20.16 32.91 9.22
C TYR A 62 19.14 31.96 9.82
N LYS A 63 19.60 30.95 10.55
CA LYS A 63 18.73 29.99 11.23
C LYS A 63 17.74 30.66 12.19
N ASP A 64 18.15 31.72 12.86
CA ASP A 64 17.35 32.45 13.86
C ASP A 64 16.23 33.30 13.21
N ASN A 65 16.21 33.40 11.88
CA ASN A 65 15.16 34.05 11.12
C ASN A 65 13.91 33.16 10.89
N LEU A 66 13.97 31.90 11.31
CA LEU A 66 12.81 30.99 11.30
C LEU A 66 12.54 30.52 12.73
N THR A 67 11.32 30.72 13.19
CA THR A 67 10.83 30.27 14.49
C THR A 67 9.83 29.13 14.29
N VAL A 68 10.03 28.01 15.00
CA VAL A 68 9.01 26.95 15.11
C VAL A 68 8.03 27.35 16.22
N ILE A 69 6.78 27.57 15.84
CA ILE A 69 5.71 27.97 16.76
C ILE A 69 5.03 26.73 17.35
N GLU A 70 4.83 25.68 16.52
CA GLU A 70 4.16 24.44 16.87
C GLU A 70 4.79 23.28 16.07
N GLY A 71 4.86 22.10 16.67
CA GLY A 71 5.37 20.86 16.04
C GLY A 71 6.55 20.28 16.81
N HIS A 72 6.40 19.03 17.29
CA HIS A 72 7.46 18.29 17.96
C HIS A 72 8.55 17.88 16.97
N GLY A 73 9.80 17.87 17.42
CA GLY A 73 10.92 17.44 16.58
C GLY A 73 11.30 18.38 15.45
N ALA A 74 10.53 19.47 15.23
CA ALA A 74 10.88 20.50 14.27
C ALA A 74 11.86 21.49 14.86
N LYS A 75 12.93 21.81 14.13
CA LYS A 75 13.97 22.79 14.57
C LYS A 75 14.43 23.61 13.39
N SER A 76 14.55 24.92 13.58
CA SER A 76 15.24 25.77 12.58
C SER A 76 16.68 25.31 12.37
N HIS A 77 17.07 25.19 11.12
CA HIS A 77 18.39 24.72 10.74
C HIS A 77 18.81 25.35 9.39
N PHE A 78 20.07 25.33 9.04
CA PHE A 78 20.66 25.87 7.79
C PHE A 78 20.34 27.33 7.43
N GLY A 79 19.27 27.95 7.93
CA GLY A 79 18.81 29.28 7.52
C GLY A 79 17.97 29.27 6.22
N ILE A 80 17.70 30.46 5.66
CA ILE A 80 16.93 30.67 4.42
C ILE A 80 15.57 29.91 4.44
N GLY A 81 14.84 30.05 5.56
CA GLY A 81 13.52 29.44 5.71
C GLY A 81 13.53 27.91 5.83
N THR A 82 14.66 27.30 6.21
CA THR A 82 14.73 25.84 6.39
C THR A 82 14.57 25.44 7.85
N PHE A 83 13.88 24.33 8.05
CA PHE A 83 13.82 23.62 9.32
C PHE A 83 14.03 22.13 9.10
N THR A 84 14.46 21.43 10.13
CA THR A 84 14.60 19.98 10.13
C THR A 84 13.51 19.36 10.98
N LEU A 85 13.11 18.15 10.59
CA LEU A 85 12.13 17.33 11.28
C LEU A 85 12.74 15.95 11.56
N ASP A 86 12.62 15.47 12.80
CA ASP A 86 13.05 14.12 13.18
C ASP A 86 11.95 13.12 12.83
N PRO A 87 12.17 12.17 11.90
CA PRO A 87 11.19 11.14 11.59
C PRO A 87 10.96 10.12 12.71
N GLY A 88 11.86 10.08 13.71
CA GLY A 88 11.76 9.17 14.86
C GLY A 88 12.20 7.73 14.58
N TYR A 89 12.96 7.49 13.51
CA TYR A 89 13.40 6.15 13.10
C TYR A 89 14.87 6.09 12.72
N ILE A 90 15.52 4.96 13.01
CA ILE A 90 16.76 4.53 12.38
C ILE A 90 16.40 3.59 11.24
N TRP A 91 16.99 3.82 10.08
CA TRP A 91 16.75 3.03 8.88
C TRP A 91 17.99 2.23 8.54
N ARG A 92 17.79 0.96 8.17
CA ARG A 92 18.87 0.09 7.70
C ARG A 92 18.45 -0.63 6.42
N THR A 93 19.36 -0.67 5.48
CA THR A 93 19.20 -1.34 4.18
C THR A 93 20.30 -2.36 3.97
N ASP A 94 20.17 -3.16 2.93
CA ASP A 94 21.23 -4.06 2.49
C ASP A 94 22.39 -3.25 1.89
N GLU A 95 23.57 -3.85 1.80
CA GLU A 95 24.78 -3.24 1.26
C GLU A 95 24.56 -2.62 -0.13
N ASN A 96 25.08 -1.44 -0.36
CA ASN A 96 24.92 -0.60 -1.57
C ASN A 96 23.48 -0.13 -1.86
N ILE A 97 22.51 -0.47 -1.02
CA ILE A 97 21.15 0.06 -1.13
C ILE A 97 21.00 1.19 -0.13
N ASN A 98 20.73 2.39 -0.61
CA ASN A 98 20.57 3.58 0.20
C ASN A 98 19.19 4.20 0.01
N LEU A 99 18.79 5.17 0.81
CA LEU A 99 17.50 5.82 0.69
C LEU A 99 17.61 7.18 0.02
N MET A 100 16.91 7.35 -1.08
CA MET A 100 16.65 8.66 -1.68
C MET A 100 15.44 9.27 -0.98
N VAL A 101 15.64 10.39 -0.31
CA VAL A 101 14.58 11.24 0.23
C VAL A 101 14.34 12.37 -0.75
N MET A 102 13.09 12.67 -1.06
CA MET A 102 12.73 13.68 -2.06
C MET A 102 11.34 14.26 -1.78
N PRO A 103 10.97 15.40 -2.41
CA PRO A 103 9.59 15.86 -2.41
C PRO A 103 8.62 14.77 -2.90
N VAL A 104 7.41 14.75 -2.36
CA VAL A 104 6.40 13.80 -2.84
C VAL A 104 6.09 14.11 -4.31
N PRO A 105 6.24 13.14 -5.23
CA PRO A 105 6.06 13.38 -6.65
C PRO A 105 4.66 13.86 -6.99
N ASN A 106 4.61 14.87 -7.88
CA ASN A 106 3.36 15.39 -8.46
C ASN A 106 2.34 15.89 -7.41
N THR A 107 2.79 16.41 -6.29
CA THR A 107 1.95 17.22 -5.38
C THR A 107 1.98 18.69 -5.80
N ASP A 108 0.94 19.42 -5.47
CA ASP A 108 0.82 20.86 -5.72
C ASP A 108 1.13 21.72 -4.47
N ASN A 109 1.88 21.17 -3.53
CA ASN A 109 2.25 21.91 -2.33
C ASN A 109 3.12 23.12 -2.69
N THR A 110 2.56 24.31 -2.54
CA THR A 110 3.21 25.58 -2.88
C THR A 110 3.88 26.26 -1.69
N ASP A 111 3.67 25.77 -0.47
CA ASP A 111 4.10 26.42 0.76
C ASP A 111 5.45 25.89 1.27
N ILE A 112 5.75 24.64 0.95
CA ILE A 112 6.97 23.97 1.39
C ILE A 112 7.66 23.24 0.25
N GLN A 113 8.96 23.06 0.39
CA GLN A 113 9.81 22.23 -0.48
C GLN A 113 10.69 21.35 0.40
N THR A 114 10.49 20.05 0.31
CA THR A 114 11.41 19.08 0.90
C THR A 114 12.71 19.05 0.12
N MET A 115 13.83 19.11 0.81
CA MET A 115 15.14 18.97 0.17
C MET A 115 15.43 17.49 -0.12
N SER A 116 15.92 17.23 -1.32
CA SER A 116 16.32 15.86 -1.69
C SER A 116 17.68 15.51 -1.10
N ALA A 117 17.80 14.28 -0.60
CA ALA A 117 19.02 13.74 -0.03
C ALA A 117 19.16 12.25 -0.32
N VAL A 118 20.37 11.74 -0.37
CA VAL A 118 20.68 10.31 -0.29
C VAL A 118 21.20 10.01 1.10
N ILE A 119 20.52 9.13 1.80
CA ILE A 119 20.89 8.72 3.15
C ILE A 119 21.56 7.35 3.08
N GLU A 120 22.79 7.27 3.51
CA GLU A 120 23.61 6.04 3.49
C GLU A 120 23.18 5.05 4.59
N THR A 121 22.00 4.45 4.38
CA THR A 121 21.36 3.58 5.35
C THR A 121 21.94 2.16 5.39
N ASP A 122 22.80 1.82 4.45
CA ASP A 122 23.52 0.54 4.41
C ASP A 122 24.54 0.40 5.55
N TRP A 123 25.09 1.50 6.05
CA TRP A 123 26.04 1.49 7.18
C TRP A 123 25.64 2.40 8.36
N LEU A 124 24.91 3.51 8.10
CA LEU A 124 24.57 4.52 9.11
C LEU A 124 23.51 4.02 10.08
N SER A 125 23.90 3.78 11.33
CA SER A 125 22.99 3.40 12.44
C SER A 125 22.65 4.62 13.31
N TYR A 126 22.24 5.72 12.68
CA TYR A 126 21.91 6.98 13.34
C TYR A 126 20.61 7.58 12.75
N PRO A 127 19.78 8.25 13.57
CA PRO A 127 18.61 8.95 13.04
C PRO A 127 19.05 10.05 12.08
N TRP A 128 18.35 10.18 10.97
CA TRP A 128 18.54 11.28 10.02
C TRP A 128 17.37 12.25 10.09
N PHE A 129 17.61 13.48 9.68
CA PHE A 129 16.63 14.55 9.76
C PHE A 129 16.13 14.91 8.36
N LEU A 130 14.81 15.01 8.22
CA LEU A 130 14.18 15.55 7.04
C LEU A 130 14.38 17.07 7.03
N THR A 131 14.88 17.63 5.94
CA THR A 131 15.02 19.08 5.76
C THR A 131 13.92 19.61 4.86
N ILE A 132 13.17 20.58 5.37
CA ILE A 132 12.05 21.22 4.69
C ILE A 132 12.32 22.71 4.62
N ARG A 133 12.11 23.30 3.44
CA ARG A 133 12.17 24.75 3.21
C ARG A 133 10.76 25.30 3.12
N VAL A 134 10.48 26.37 3.85
CA VAL A 134 9.31 27.23 3.66
C VAL A 134 9.56 28.12 2.44
N ILE A 135 8.61 28.21 1.53
CA ILE A 135 8.78 28.95 0.27
C ILE A 135 8.47 30.44 0.48
N ASN A 136 7.44 30.73 1.23
CA ASN A 136 6.94 32.07 1.43
C ASN A 136 7.33 32.65 2.80
N LYS A 137 7.66 33.95 2.83
CA LYS A 137 7.85 34.69 4.05
C LYS A 137 6.54 34.78 4.84
N GLY A 138 6.64 34.73 6.17
CA GLY A 138 5.54 34.82 7.11
C GLY A 138 5.25 33.50 7.79
N LYS A 139 4.04 33.38 8.32
CA LYS A 139 3.58 32.22 9.06
C LYS A 139 3.04 31.15 8.08
N THR A 140 3.60 29.95 8.18
CA THR A 140 3.18 28.78 7.39
C THR A 140 2.77 27.67 8.36
N THR A 141 1.58 27.10 8.14
CA THR A 141 1.09 25.93 8.87
C THR A 141 0.95 24.77 7.91
N ILE A 142 1.63 23.66 8.23
CA ILE A 142 1.55 22.41 7.49
C ILE A 142 0.62 21.50 8.28
N PRO A 143 -0.57 21.15 7.77
CA PRO A 143 -1.55 20.37 8.51
C PRO A 143 -1.08 18.93 8.80
N LYS A 144 -1.56 18.35 9.92
CA LYS A 144 -1.52 16.90 10.14
C LYS A 144 -2.08 16.15 8.93
N GLY A 145 -1.49 15.02 8.59
CA GLY A 145 -1.88 14.22 7.43
C GLY A 145 -1.22 14.67 6.11
N THR A 146 -0.46 15.77 6.10
CA THR A 146 0.27 16.21 4.90
C THR A 146 1.45 15.29 4.63
N PRO A 147 1.56 14.68 3.44
CA PRO A 147 2.76 13.96 3.04
C PRO A 147 3.86 14.97 2.70
N VAL A 148 4.92 14.96 3.50
CA VAL A 148 6.01 15.95 3.41
C VAL A 148 7.24 15.45 2.68
N ALA A 149 7.45 14.15 2.57
CA ALA A 149 8.56 13.56 1.82
C ALA A 149 8.21 12.20 1.24
N ARG A 150 8.95 11.81 0.22
CA ARG A 150 8.97 10.47 -0.38
C ARG A 150 10.32 9.81 -0.10
N VAL A 151 10.28 8.52 0.28
CA VAL A 151 11.48 7.69 0.46
C VAL A 151 11.44 6.55 -0.53
N ILE A 152 12.52 6.35 -1.28
CA ILE A 152 12.69 5.23 -2.20
C ILE A 152 14.07 4.59 -2.02
N PRO A 153 14.20 3.24 -2.09
CA PRO A 153 15.52 2.61 -2.12
C PRO A 153 16.19 2.86 -3.47
N VAL A 154 17.48 3.15 -3.45
CA VAL A 154 18.32 3.33 -4.63
C VAL A 154 19.57 2.48 -4.51
N ASP A 155 19.93 1.80 -5.58
CA ASP A 155 21.20 1.07 -5.69
C ASP A 155 22.31 2.06 -6.06
N THR A 156 23.02 2.55 -5.05
CA THR A 156 24.10 3.53 -5.23
C THR A 156 25.33 2.90 -5.88
N GLY A 157 25.60 1.62 -5.65
CA GLY A 157 26.70 0.92 -6.32
C GLY A 157 26.51 0.85 -7.84
N THR A 158 25.29 0.60 -8.30
CA THR A 158 24.96 0.65 -9.74
C THR A 158 25.07 2.08 -10.28
N ILE A 159 24.58 3.09 -9.56
CA ILE A 159 24.61 4.50 -9.99
C ILE A 159 26.05 4.98 -10.15
N GLU A 160 26.93 4.72 -9.18
CA GLU A 160 28.33 5.14 -9.22
C GLU A 160 29.11 4.52 -10.36
N ASN A 161 28.77 3.30 -10.75
CA ASN A 161 29.42 2.58 -11.84
C ASN A 161 28.76 2.80 -13.22
N THR A 162 27.62 3.49 -13.27
CA THR A 162 26.90 3.75 -14.52
C THR A 162 27.47 4.98 -15.25
N LYS A 163 27.72 4.82 -16.54
CA LYS A 163 28.16 5.90 -17.41
C LYS A 163 27.14 6.16 -18.52
N ILE A 164 26.96 7.41 -18.85
CA ILE A 164 26.13 7.83 -19.99
C ILE A 164 26.99 8.08 -21.18
N TYR A 165 26.70 7.37 -22.26
CA TYR A 165 27.37 7.55 -23.55
C TYR A 165 26.42 8.21 -24.55
N LYS A 166 26.86 9.32 -25.15
CA LYS A 166 26.13 9.94 -26.26
C LYS A 166 26.57 9.26 -27.55
N MET A 167 25.66 8.49 -28.14
CA MET A 167 25.91 7.69 -29.33
C MET A 167 25.09 8.21 -30.52
N TYR A 168 25.50 7.89 -31.74
CA TYR A 168 24.65 8.03 -32.92
C TYR A 168 23.56 6.96 -32.87
N GLU A 169 22.34 7.31 -33.33
CA GLU A 169 21.23 6.38 -33.39
C GLU A 169 21.52 5.25 -34.39
N PRO A 170 21.67 3.98 -34.01
CA PRO A 170 21.87 2.88 -34.94
C PRO A 170 20.57 2.57 -35.70
N ASP A 171 20.71 2.00 -36.89
CA ASP A 171 19.56 1.67 -37.77
C ASP A 171 18.53 0.78 -37.11
N SER A 172 18.93 -0.13 -36.22
CA SER A 172 18.03 -0.99 -35.45
C SER A 172 17.12 -0.17 -34.54
N ILE A 173 17.66 0.79 -33.77
CA ILE A 173 16.90 1.66 -32.88
C ILE A 173 16.00 2.61 -33.69
N ARG A 174 16.50 3.14 -34.81
CA ARG A 174 15.69 3.98 -35.69
C ARG A 174 14.45 3.25 -36.21
N LYS A 175 14.61 2.02 -36.72
CA LYS A 175 13.49 1.18 -37.20
C LYS A 175 12.51 0.85 -36.10
N GLU A 176 13.01 0.51 -34.92
CA GLU A 176 12.15 0.25 -33.76
C GLU A 176 11.34 1.50 -33.36
N ARG A 177 11.99 2.67 -33.31
CA ARG A 177 11.33 3.95 -33.03
C ARG A 177 10.27 4.29 -34.07
N GLU A 178 10.55 4.08 -35.37
CA GLU A 178 9.59 4.31 -36.46
C GLU A 178 8.33 3.43 -36.29
N VAL A 179 8.50 2.13 -36.02
CA VAL A 179 7.39 1.21 -35.74
C VAL A 179 6.59 1.65 -34.51
N LEU A 180 7.26 2.09 -33.45
CA LEU A 180 6.59 2.57 -32.23
C LEU A 180 5.87 3.91 -32.49
N THR A 181 6.40 4.79 -33.31
CA THR A 181 5.79 6.05 -33.71
C THR A 181 4.51 5.81 -34.50
N ASP A 182 4.56 4.92 -35.50
CA ASP A 182 3.37 4.54 -36.28
C ASP A 182 2.26 3.95 -35.42
N LYS A 183 2.62 3.10 -34.47
CA LYS A 183 1.65 2.57 -33.48
C LYS A 183 1.04 3.66 -32.58
N ARG A 184 1.87 4.61 -32.16
CA ARG A 184 1.40 5.73 -31.32
C ARG A 184 0.41 6.64 -32.07
N ASP A 185 0.70 6.90 -33.34
CA ASP A 185 -0.12 7.79 -34.16
C ASP A 185 -1.49 7.13 -34.52
N LYS A 186 -1.58 5.81 -34.44
CA LYS A 186 -2.83 5.03 -34.52
C LYS A 186 -3.56 4.86 -33.17
N ALA A 187 -3.25 5.68 -32.23
CA ALA A 187 -3.79 6.07 -30.91
C ALA A 187 -4.33 4.98 -29.95
N ASP A 188 -5.35 4.18 -30.33
CA ASP A 188 -6.00 3.29 -29.35
C ASP A 188 -5.20 2.03 -28.99
N GLU A 189 -4.37 1.52 -29.91
CA GLU A 189 -3.56 0.32 -29.66
C GLU A 189 -2.29 0.64 -28.84
N TRP A 190 -1.67 1.81 -29.04
CA TRP A 190 -0.47 2.22 -28.30
C TRP A 190 -0.71 2.29 -26.80
N THR A 191 -1.81 2.89 -26.38
CA THR A 191 -2.13 3.07 -24.97
C THR A 191 -2.28 1.72 -24.27
N LYS A 192 -2.93 0.75 -24.91
CA LYS A 192 -3.14 -0.60 -24.38
C LYS A 192 -1.82 -1.38 -24.24
N ASP A 193 -0.97 -1.35 -25.26
CA ASP A 193 0.32 -2.07 -25.26
C ASP A 193 1.32 -1.45 -24.26
N TYR A 194 1.36 -0.12 -24.18
CA TYR A 194 2.20 0.56 -23.21
C TYR A 194 1.76 0.25 -21.77
N PHE A 195 0.46 0.30 -21.49
CA PHE A 195 -0.07 -0.08 -20.19
C PHE A 195 0.22 -1.54 -19.82
N LYS A 196 0.13 -2.48 -20.77
CA LYS A 196 0.47 -3.88 -20.51
C LYS A 196 1.94 -4.07 -20.13
N LYS A 197 2.86 -3.37 -20.81
CA LYS A 197 4.31 -3.44 -20.56
C LYS A 197 4.71 -2.70 -19.27
N ALA A 198 4.13 -1.51 -19.04
CA ALA A 198 4.45 -0.66 -17.91
C ALA A 198 3.83 -1.14 -16.57
N ARG A 199 2.87 -2.06 -16.62
CA ARG A 199 2.20 -2.62 -15.42
C ARG A 199 3.14 -3.20 -14.37
N ARG A 200 4.39 -3.53 -14.70
CA ARG A 200 5.39 -3.99 -13.72
C ARG A 200 5.63 -2.99 -12.59
N PHE A 201 5.59 -1.69 -12.87
CA PHE A 201 5.85 -0.64 -11.87
C PHE A 201 4.58 -0.20 -11.10
N VAL A 202 3.41 -0.25 -11.73
CA VAL A 202 2.14 0.14 -11.10
C VAL A 202 1.66 -0.90 -10.06
N ARG A 203 2.25 -2.10 -10.05
CA ARG A 203 1.85 -3.22 -9.19
C ARG A 203 2.63 -3.33 -7.88
N CYS A 204 3.75 -2.62 -7.76
CA CYS A 204 4.55 -2.63 -6.55
C CYS A 204 4.07 -1.51 -5.62
N SER A 205 2.95 -1.70 -4.95
CA SER A 205 2.73 -0.91 -3.73
C SER A 205 3.64 -1.48 -2.65
N PRO A 206 4.47 -0.63 -2.06
CA PRO A 206 5.31 -1.07 -0.95
C PRO A 206 4.41 -1.53 0.20
N VAL A 207 4.72 -2.67 0.76
CA VAL A 207 4.09 -3.20 1.96
C VAL A 207 4.96 -2.82 3.14
N ILE A 208 4.37 -2.30 4.20
CA ILE A 208 5.04 -2.12 5.48
C ILE A 208 4.65 -3.34 6.31
N ASP A 209 5.61 -4.23 6.56
CA ASP A 209 5.43 -5.36 7.47
C ASP A 209 5.78 -4.87 8.89
N TYR A 210 4.77 -4.70 9.71
CA TYR A 210 4.92 -4.35 11.11
C TYR A 210 4.82 -5.60 11.97
N ASN A 211 5.86 -5.90 12.74
CA ASN A 211 5.79 -6.88 13.83
C ASN A 211 4.78 -6.47 14.93
N ASP A 212 4.30 -5.22 14.92
CA ASP A 212 3.24 -4.68 15.78
C ASP A 212 1.87 -4.57 15.07
N SER A 213 1.68 -5.32 13.99
CA SER A 213 0.44 -5.26 13.18
C SER A 213 -0.84 -5.49 13.99
N PHE A 214 -0.79 -6.27 15.06
CA PHE A 214 -1.96 -6.53 15.90
C PHE A 214 -2.58 -5.25 16.50
N LYS A 215 -1.79 -4.31 16.97
CA LYS A 215 -2.29 -3.07 17.55
C LYS A 215 -2.93 -2.15 16.51
N ILE A 216 -2.30 -2.02 15.33
CA ILE A 216 -2.85 -1.25 14.20
C ILE A 216 -4.13 -1.89 13.68
N LEU A 217 -4.21 -3.22 13.66
CA LEU A 217 -5.40 -3.95 13.27
C LEU A 217 -6.57 -3.60 14.19
N GLU A 218 -6.40 -3.72 15.50
CA GLU A 218 -7.46 -3.43 16.48
C GLU A 218 -7.90 -1.95 16.47
N GLU A 219 -6.97 -1.00 16.34
CA GLU A 219 -7.27 0.43 16.26
C GLU A 219 -8.09 0.80 15.00
N ASN A 220 -8.07 -0.02 13.96
CA ASN A 220 -8.82 0.19 12.71
C ASN A 220 -9.98 -0.81 12.52
N ASP A 221 -10.45 -1.45 13.59
CA ASP A 221 -11.52 -2.44 13.54
C ASP A 221 -11.21 -3.63 12.60
N ILE A 222 -9.93 -3.98 12.47
CA ILE A 222 -9.49 -5.19 11.79
C ILE A 222 -9.06 -6.19 12.87
N HIS A 223 -9.71 -7.33 12.92
CA HIS A 223 -9.48 -8.33 13.95
C HIS A 223 -8.88 -9.59 13.34
N SER A 224 -7.82 -10.10 13.95
CA SER A 224 -7.24 -11.40 13.57
C SER A 224 -7.49 -12.46 14.63
N LYS A 225 -7.50 -13.70 14.19
CA LYS A 225 -7.58 -14.89 15.04
C LYS A 225 -6.70 -15.99 14.46
N GLU A 226 -5.56 -16.21 15.08
CA GLU A 226 -4.69 -17.34 14.75
C GLU A 226 -5.40 -18.67 15.03
N SER A 227 -5.09 -19.69 14.24
CA SER A 227 -5.63 -21.05 14.38
C SER A 227 -7.15 -21.09 14.54
N PHE A 228 -7.86 -20.25 13.78
CA PHE A 228 -9.34 -20.26 13.75
C PHE A 228 -9.85 -21.59 13.16
N LEU A 229 -9.21 -22.10 12.11
CA LEU A 229 -9.33 -23.47 11.63
C LEU A 229 -8.04 -24.23 11.91
N ASP A 230 -8.13 -25.50 12.19
CA ASP A 230 -6.96 -26.36 12.29
C ASP A 230 -6.43 -26.75 10.90
N THR A 231 -5.24 -27.34 10.85
CA THR A 231 -4.59 -27.75 9.60
C THR A 231 -5.31 -28.86 8.86
N ASP A 232 -6.05 -29.71 9.57
CA ASP A 232 -6.81 -30.80 8.96
C ASP A 232 -8.07 -30.28 8.28
N ASP A 233 -8.80 -29.33 8.90
CA ASP A 233 -9.90 -28.61 8.31
C ASP A 233 -9.47 -27.82 7.06
N CYS A 234 -8.36 -27.08 7.15
CA CYS A 234 -7.78 -26.36 6.02
C CYS A 234 -7.44 -27.28 4.86
N SER A 235 -6.74 -28.39 5.16
CA SER A 235 -6.35 -29.39 4.17
C SER A 235 -7.56 -30.08 3.53
N PHE A 236 -8.61 -30.33 4.30
CA PHE A 236 -9.86 -30.87 3.79
C PHE A 236 -10.52 -29.92 2.80
N LEU A 237 -10.65 -28.63 3.15
CA LEU A 237 -11.25 -27.61 2.28
C LEU A 237 -10.47 -27.43 0.97
N ILE A 238 -9.13 -27.50 1.01
CA ILE A 238 -8.29 -27.43 -0.19
C ILE A 238 -8.49 -28.67 -1.09
N ARG A 239 -8.45 -29.89 -0.52
CA ARG A 239 -8.60 -31.14 -1.29
C ARG A 239 -9.99 -31.29 -1.92
N SER A 240 -11.00 -30.71 -1.30
CA SER A 240 -12.39 -30.76 -1.75
C SER A 240 -12.75 -29.62 -2.70
N TRP A 241 -11.79 -28.73 -3.00
CA TRP A 241 -12.05 -27.59 -3.86
C TRP A 241 -12.28 -28.01 -5.32
N VAL A 242 -13.40 -27.59 -5.91
CA VAL A 242 -13.77 -27.78 -7.31
C VAL A 242 -14.35 -26.47 -7.83
N PRO A 243 -13.96 -25.95 -9.01
CA PRO A 243 -14.53 -24.72 -9.55
C PRO A 243 -16.03 -24.87 -9.82
N GLU A 244 -16.79 -23.79 -9.59
CA GLU A 244 -18.25 -23.80 -9.81
C GLU A 244 -18.66 -23.90 -11.26
N ASN A 245 -17.86 -23.33 -12.16
CA ASN A 245 -18.17 -23.28 -13.58
C ASN A 245 -16.96 -23.69 -14.44
N PRO A 246 -16.50 -24.96 -14.34
CA PRO A 246 -15.30 -25.42 -15.06
C PRO A 246 -15.46 -25.39 -16.57
N ASP A 247 -16.70 -25.42 -17.10
CA ASP A 247 -17.01 -25.52 -18.52
C ASP A 247 -17.04 -24.12 -19.21
N ASP A 248 -17.07 -23.04 -18.48
CA ASP A 248 -17.01 -21.65 -19.01
C ASP A 248 -15.75 -20.92 -18.57
N PRO A 249 -14.66 -20.96 -19.35
CA PRO A 249 -13.41 -20.28 -19.01
C PRO A 249 -13.52 -18.75 -19.04
N SER A 250 -14.61 -18.18 -19.54
CA SER A 250 -14.83 -16.73 -19.55
C SER A 250 -15.35 -16.21 -18.21
N ASP A 251 -15.96 -17.06 -17.39
CA ASP A 251 -16.41 -16.71 -16.03
C ASP A 251 -15.24 -16.82 -15.03
N LEU A 252 -14.38 -15.80 -15.07
CA LEU A 252 -13.15 -15.77 -14.28
C LEU A 252 -13.38 -15.87 -12.78
N TRP A 253 -14.53 -15.41 -12.27
CA TRP A 253 -14.85 -15.46 -10.84
C TRP A 253 -15.32 -16.82 -10.40
N ARG A 254 -16.31 -17.42 -11.07
CA ARG A 254 -16.84 -18.75 -10.72
C ARG A 254 -15.80 -19.85 -10.90
N ASN A 255 -14.85 -19.66 -11.81
CA ASN A 255 -13.73 -20.59 -11.94
C ASN A 255 -12.73 -20.55 -10.77
N LYS A 256 -12.83 -19.54 -9.89
CA LYS A 256 -11.99 -19.39 -8.69
C LYS A 256 -12.73 -19.70 -7.40
N THR A 257 -14.06 -19.85 -7.43
CA THR A 257 -14.90 -20.08 -6.27
C THR A 257 -15.41 -21.50 -6.17
N CYS A 258 -15.60 -21.97 -4.96
CA CYS A 258 -16.21 -23.26 -4.66
C CYS A 258 -17.14 -23.12 -3.45
N TRP A 259 -18.43 -23.29 -3.69
CA TRP A 259 -19.48 -23.22 -2.65
C TRP A 259 -19.73 -24.57 -2.00
N SER A 260 -19.59 -25.66 -2.76
CA SER A 260 -19.93 -27.02 -2.32
C SER A 260 -19.03 -27.57 -1.22
N THR A 261 -17.81 -27.08 -1.10
CA THR A 261 -16.84 -27.53 -0.09
C THR A 261 -17.30 -27.22 1.35
N ILE A 262 -18.10 -26.18 1.51
CA ILE A 262 -18.58 -25.75 2.83
C ILE A 262 -19.81 -26.54 3.25
N GLU A 263 -20.60 -27.06 2.30
CA GLU A 263 -21.86 -27.77 2.62
C GLU A 263 -21.64 -29.02 3.49
N ALA A 264 -20.50 -29.69 3.37
CA ALA A 264 -20.20 -30.89 4.17
C ALA A 264 -19.93 -30.60 5.66
N ASN A 265 -19.44 -29.39 6.02
CA ASN A 265 -19.14 -28.97 7.39
C ASN A 265 -19.87 -27.67 7.78
N LYS A 266 -20.93 -27.34 7.09
CA LYS A 266 -21.60 -26.05 7.06
C LYS A 266 -21.96 -25.51 8.45
N GLY A 267 -22.54 -26.31 9.32
CA GLY A 267 -23.08 -25.83 10.57
C GLY A 267 -22.03 -25.34 11.58
N VAL A 268 -20.89 -26.05 11.68
CA VAL A 268 -19.88 -25.77 12.72
C VAL A 268 -19.01 -24.57 12.38
N ILE A 269 -18.55 -24.48 11.13
CA ILE A 269 -17.68 -23.36 10.66
C ILE A 269 -18.48 -22.06 10.63
N GLU A 270 -19.72 -22.10 10.10
CA GLU A 270 -20.61 -20.94 10.03
C GLU A 270 -20.97 -20.39 11.43
N GLU A 271 -21.29 -21.27 12.37
CA GLU A 271 -21.60 -20.86 13.74
C GLU A 271 -20.39 -20.21 14.41
N ARG A 272 -19.20 -20.79 14.28
CA ARG A 272 -17.95 -20.24 14.81
C ARG A 272 -17.61 -18.87 14.20
N LEU A 273 -17.78 -18.71 12.87
CA LEU A 273 -17.58 -17.45 12.16
C LEU A 273 -18.52 -16.37 12.69
N LEU A 274 -19.81 -16.69 12.81
CA LEU A 274 -20.82 -15.76 13.29
C LEU A 274 -20.56 -15.35 14.73
N GLN A 275 -20.28 -16.30 15.61
CA GLN A 275 -19.96 -16.03 17.03
C GLN A 275 -18.72 -15.14 17.16
N PHE A 276 -17.65 -15.41 16.40
CA PHE A 276 -16.44 -14.60 16.42
C PHE A 276 -16.73 -13.17 15.94
N ALA A 277 -17.43 -13.01 14.81
CA ALA A 277 -17.75 -11.69 14.26
C ALA A 277 -18.65 -10.89 15.21
N GLN A 278 -19.68 -11.48 15.78
CA GLN A 278 -20.56 -10.84 16.77
C GLN A 278 -19.79 -10.44 18.05
N GLN A 279 -18.92 -11.31 18.54
CA GLN A 279 -18.08 -11.01 19.71
C GLN A 279 -17.15 -9.81 19.47
N LYS A 280 -16.55 -9.73 18.28
CA LYS A 280 -15.58 -8.67 17.97
C LYS A 280 -16.24 -7.33 17.63
N THR A 281 -17.38 -7.36 16.97
CA THR A 281 -18.09 -6.14 16.56
C THR A 281 -19.10 -5.62 17.59
N GLY A 282 -19.57 -6.48 18.47
CA GLY A 282 -20.67 -6.18 19.40
C GLY A 282 -22.04 -6.03 18.73
N LEU A 283 -22.18 -6.47 17.47
CA LEU A 283 -23.39 -6.30 16.65
C LEU A 283 -24.08 -7.65 16.44
N ASP A 284 -25.40 -7.63 16.25
CA ASP A 284 -26.14 -8.81 15.76
C ASP A 284 -25.98 -8.92 14.25
N LEU A 285 -25.38 -10.01 13.79
CA LEU A 285 -24.98 -10.18 12.41
C LEU A 285 -25.65 -11.40 11.76
N LEU A 286 -25.80 -11.33 10.43
CA LEU A 286 -26.13 -12.45 9.55
C LEU A 286 -24.92 -12.81 8.72
N LEU A 287 -24.58 -14.10 8.68
CA LEU A 287 -23.53 -14.60 7.78
C LEU A 287 -24.03 -14.68 6.34
N LEU A 288 -23.25 -14.19 5.40
CA LEU A 288 -23.55 -14.18 3.98
C LEU A 288 -22.50 -14.96 3.18
N ASN A 289 -22.99 -15.87 2.34
CA ASN A 289 -22.25 -16.45 1.23
C ASN A 289 -20.85 -16.99 1.55
N PRO A 290 -20.65 -17.85 2.56
CA PRO A 290 -19.35 -18.47 2.80
C PRO A 290 -18.96 -19.37 1.62
N HIS A 291 -17.74 -19.20 1.08
CA HIS A 291 -17.21 -19.99 -0.02
C HIS A 291 -15.69 -20.01 0.00
N THR A 292 -15.11 -20.98 -0.65
CA THR A 292 -13.65 -21.08 -0.82
C THR A 292 -13.23 -20.45 -2.15
N VAL A 293 -12.09 -19.78 -2.14
CA VAL A 293 -11.51 -19.12 -3.32
C VAL A 293 -10.09 -19.62 -3.53
N LYS A 294 -9.77 -19.95 -4.78
CA LYS A 294 -8.43 -20.30 -5.23
C LYS A 294 -7.88 -19.19 -6.12
N TRP A 295 -6.73 -18.69 -5.77
CA TRP A 295 -5.94 -17.74 -6.57
C TRP A 295 -4.67 -18.44 -7.06
N GLY A 296 -4.45 -18.45 -8.36
CA GLY A 296 -3.26 -18.99 -8.99
C GLY A 296 -2.25 -17.91 -9.37
N LYS A 297 -1.10 -18.34 -9.87
CA LYS A 297 -0.06 -17.42 -10.35
C LYS A 297 -0.60 -16.43 -11.39
N GLY A 298 -0.39 -15.14 -11.16
CA GLY A 298 -0.84 -14.03 -12.00
C GLY A 298 -2.20 -13.46 -11.59
N ASP A 299 -2.92 -14.11 -10.66
CA ASP A 299 -4.18 -13.61 -10.14
C ASP A 299 -3.95 -12.48 -9.12
N GLU A 300 -4.80 -11.48 -9.16
CA GLU A 300 -4.84 -10.34 -8.24
C GLU A 300 -6.28 -9.83 -8.10
N MET A 301 -6.58 -9.10 -7.03
CA MET A 301 -7.80 -8.31 -6.89
C MET A 301 -7.43 -6.85 -6.73
N LEU A 302 -7.97 -5.99 -7.59
CA LEU A 302 -7.76 -4.55 -7.50
C LEU A 302 -8.43 -3.98 -6.23
N ALA A 303 -7.97 -2.78 -5.81
CA ALA A 303 -8.54 -2.12 -4.66
C ALA A 303 -10.03 -1.83 -4.86
N HIS A 304 -10.85 -2.29 -3.92
CA HIS A 304 -12.31 -2.18 -3.90
C HIS A 304 -12.82 -2.15 -2.46
N ASP A 305 -14.08 -1.79 -2.30
CA ASP A 305 -14.89 -2.14 -1.13
C ASP A 305 -15.87 -3.27 -1.51
N ASP A 306 -16.43 -3.94 -0.52
CA ASP A 306 -17.32 -5.08 -0.76
C ASP A 306 -18.75 -4.68 -1.15
N LEU A 307 -19.10 -3.40 -1.15
CA LEU A 307 -20.41 -2.92 -1.60
C LEU A 307 -20.54 -2.91 -3.12
N GLY A 308 -19.43 -2.92 -3.87
CA GLY A 308 -19.39 -2.86 -5.33
C GLY A 308 -19.55 -1.44 -5.91
N GLU A 309 -19.21 -1.25 -7.19
CA GLU A 309 -19.16 0.07 -7.85
C GLU A 309 -20.47 0.87 -7.76
N HIS A 310 -21.61 0.22 -7.71
CA HIS A 310 -22.94 0.85 -7.59
C HIS A 310 -23.68 0.42 -6.33
N ARG A 311 -22.95 -0.01 -5.29
CA ARG A 311 -23.52 -0.61 -4.09
C ARG A 311 -24.42 -1.82 -4.40
N GLU A 312 -23.97 -2.66 -5.31
CA GLU A 312 -24.70 -3.85 -5.75
C GLU A 312 -24.93 -4.85 -4.61
N PHE A 313 -24.08 -4.77 -3.57
CA PHE A 313 -24.14 -5.64 -2.39
C PHE A 313 -24.26 -4.83 -1.09
N PRO A 314 -25.36 -4.08 -0.90
CA PRO A 314 -25.49 -3.09 0.19
C PRO A 314 -25.40 -3.71 1.60
N ASN A 315 -25.55 -5.02 1.73
CA ASN A 315 -25.57 -5.73 3.01
C ASN A 315 -24.22 -6.35 3.40
N ARG A 316 -23.15 -6.15 2.61
CA ARG A 316 -21.80 -6.64 2.94
C ARG A 316 -21.06 -5.66 3.85
N HIS A 317 -21.51 -5.55 5.11
CA HIS A 317 -20.93 -4.59 6.06
C HIS A 317 -19.54 -5.02 6.54
N PHE A 318 -19.36 -6.31 6.82
CA PHE A 318 -18.08 -6.89 7.24
C PHE A 318 -17.69 -8.03 6.30
N ALA A 319 -16.40 -8.26 6.19
CA ALA A 319 -15.80 -9.39 5.48
C ALA A 319 -14.90 -10.19 6.41
N ALA A 320 -14.89 -11.50 6.25
CA ALA A 320 -13.89 -12.36 6.87
C ALA A 320 -13.18 -13.20 5.82
N ILE A 321 -11.87 -13.32 5.98
CA ILE A 321 -10.98 -14.14 5.15
C ILE A 321 -10.25 -15.10 6.08
N ILE A 322 -10.36 -16.42 5.82
CA ILE A 322 -9.55 -17.43 6.49
C ILE A 322 -8.53 -17.96 5.49
N TYR A 323 -7.26 -17.94 5.84
CA TYR A 323 -6.20 -18.49 5.03
C TYR A 323 -6.13 -20.01 5.20
N LEU A 324 -6.23 -20.76 4.11
CA LEU A 324 -6.23 -22.21 4.15
C LEU A 324 -4.84 -22.81 3.92
N ASN A 325 -3.91 -22.02 3.36
CA ASN A 325 -2.50 -22.39 3.17
C ASN A 325 -1.60 -21.15 3.18
N GLU A 326 -0.30 -21.37 3.24
CA GLU A 326 0.74 -20.32 3.20
C GLU A 326 1.89 -20.63 2.23
N ASP A 327 1.81 -21.74 1.47
CA ASP A 327 2.81 -22.21 0.51
C ASP A 327 2.71 -21.53 -0.86
N TYR A 328 2.56 -20.21 -0.87
CA TYR A 328 2.51 -19.36 -2.05
C TYR A 328 3.32 -18.07 -1.83
N GLU A 329 3.65 -17.38 -2.92
CA GLU A 329 4.32 -16.06 -2.87
C GLU A 329 3.44 -14.96 -3.46
N GLY A 330 3.53 -13.76 -2.91
CA GLY A 330 2.60 -12.68 -3.17
C GLY A 330 1.26 -12.90 -2.46
N GLY A 331 0.19 -12.34 -2.96
CA GLY A 331 -1.17 -12.59 -2.48
C GLY A 331 -1.52 -11.98 -1.13
N GLU A 332 -0.76 -11.00 -0.66
CA GLU A 332 -1.08 -10.29 0.58
C GLU A 332 -2.44 -9.58 0.45
N LEU A 333 -3.24 -9.64 1.51
CA LEU A 333 -4.40 -8.77 1.71
C LEU A 333 -3.88 -7.40 2.11
N VAL A 334 -4.09 -6.39 1.28
CA VAL A 334 -3.56 -5.05 1.48
C VAL A 334 -4.69 -4.07 1.77
N PHE A 335 -4.53 -3.28 2.82
CA PHE A 335 -5.36 -2.12 3.16
C PHE A 335 -4.60 -0.84 2.79
N PRO A 336 -4.83 -0.27 1.58
CA PRO A 336 -3.98 0.80 1.04
C PRO A 336 -3.93 2.06 1.91
N HIS A 337 -5.06 2.41 2.54
CA HIS A 337 -5.15 3.61 3.39
C HIS A 337 -4.43 3.46 4.75
N LEU A 338 -4.17 2.21 5.17
CA LEU A 338 -3.40 1.90 6.39
C LEU A 338 -1.95 1.58 6.09
N GLY A 339 -1.59 1.43 4.80
CA GLY A 339 -0.28 0.93 4.42
C GLY A 339 0.01 -0.49 4.90
N LEU A 340 -1.03 -1.26 5.22
CA LEU A 340 -0.94 -2.59 5.82
C LEU A 340 -1.13 -3.67 4.76
N GLY A 341 -0.21 -4.64 4.73
CA GLY A 341 -0.34 -5.89 3.97
C GLY A 341 -0.24 -7.09 4.91
N ILE A 342 -1.20 -8.00 4.82
CA ILE A 342 -1.29 -9.21 5.62
C ILE A 342 -1.05 -10.42 4.73
N LYS A 343 -0.04 -11.21 5.04
CA LYS A 343 0.11 -12.59 4.56
C LYS A 343 -0.23 -13.51 5.73
N GLY A 344 -1.46 -14.00 5.76
CA GLY A 344 -1.95 -14.80 6.88
C GLY A 344 -1.35 -16.21 6.91
N HIS A 345 -1.31 -16.76 8.11
CA HIS A 345 -0.88 -18.14 8.36
C HIS A 345 -2.02 -19.13 8.13
N THR A 346 -1.69 -20.40 7.88
CA THR A 346 -2.69 -21.45 7.72
C THR A 346 -3.63 -21.51 8.93
N GLY A 347 -4.94 -21.43 8.68
CA GLY A 347 -5.99 -21.37 9.69
C GLY A 347 -6.26 -20.00 10.30
N GLU A 348 -5.52 -18.94 9.93
CA GLU A 348 -5.73 -17.59 10.44
C GLU A 348 -6.94 -16.92 9.78
N LEU A 349 -7.78 -16.28 10.62
CA LEU A 349 -8.92 -15.47 10.20
C LEU A 349 -8.62 -14.00 10.34
N ILE A 350 -8.97 -13.21 9.32
CA ILE A 350 -8.98 -11.75 9.34
C ILE A 350 -10.42 -11.27 9.12
N LEU A 351 -10.94 -10.47 10.07
CA LEU A 351 -12.28 -9.84 10.02
C LEU A 351 -12.11 -8.32 9.92
N PHE A 352 -12.82 -7.68 9.01
CA PHE A 352 -12.75 -6.23 8.80
C PHE A 352 -14.05 -5.66 8.22
N LYS A 353 -14.20 -4.32 8.24
CA LYS A 353 -15.35 -3.60 7.67
C LYS A 353 -15.27 -3.56 6.14
N GLY A 354 -15.57 -4.68 5.46
CA GLY A 354 -15.43 -4.82 4.00
C GLY A 354 -16.23 -3.78 3.20
N GLY A 355 -17.39 -3.38 3.69
CA GLY A 355 -18.25 -2.39 3.04
C GLY A 355 -17.77 -0.93 3.13
N SER A 356 -16.75 -0.63 3.94
CA SER A 356 -16.25 0.74 4.13
C SER A 356 -14.73 0.86 4.06
N VAL A 357 -14.02 -0.25 4.05
CA VAL A 357 -12.56 -0.31 4.07
C VAL A 357 -12.06 -0.79 2.73
N MET A 358 -11.39 0.11 1.97
CA MET A 358 -10.74 -0.25 0.72
C MET A 358 -9.65 -1.28 0.96
N HIS A 359 -9.73 -2.40 0.23
CA HIS A 359 -8.76 -3.48 0.31
C HIS A 359 -8.50 -4.11 -1.06
N ARG A 360 -7.43 -4.87 -1.17
CA ARG A 360 -7.03 -5.57 -2.39
C ARG A 360 -6.24 -6.83 -2.07
N VAL A 361 -6.10 -7.72 -3.04
CA VAL A 361 -5.17 -8.85 -2.99
C VAL A 361 -4.04 -8.61 -3.98
N ASN A 362 -2.80 -8.60 -3.50
CA ASN A 362 -1.63 -8.50 -4.36
C ASN A 362 -1.55 -9.72 -5.29
N MET A 363 -0.85 -9.54 -6.43
CA MET A 363 -0.67 -10.63 -7.38
C MET A 363 0.04 -11.83 -6.73
N ILE A 364 -0.49 -13.03 -7.00
CA ILE A 364 0.20 -14.29 -6.70
C ILE A 364 1.37 -14.45 -7.68
N THR A 365 2.58 -14.54 -7.16
CA THR A 365 3.79 -14.69 -7.97
C THR A 365 4.24 -16.14 -8.12
N SER A 366 3.90 -16.98 -7.14
CA SER A 366 4.19 -18.44 -7.14
C SER A 366 3.19 -19.19 -6.27
N GLY A 367 2.92 -20.44 -6.60
CA GLY A 367 2.00 -21.30 -5.86
C GLY A 367 0.52 -20.99 -6.12
N ASN A 368 -0.35 -21.49 -5.25
CA ASN A 368 -1.78 -21.22 -5.23
C ASN A 368 -2.18 -20.76 -3.82
N ARG A 369 -2.92 -19.68 -3.72
CA ARG A 369 -3.49 -19.19 -2.47
C ARG A 369 -4.93 -19.67 -2.36
N TYR A 370 -5.25 -20.39 -1.29
CA TYR A 370 -6.60 -20.80 -0.95
C TYR A 370 -7.10 -20.05 0.26
N THR A 371 -8.33 -19.56 0.19
CA THR A 371 -8.99 -18.87 1.30
C THR A 371 -10.45 -19.27 1.38
N LEU A 372 -11.00 -19.25 2.60
CA LEU A 372 -12.43 -19.21 2.84
C LEU A 372 -12.83 -17.76 3.07
N VAL A 373 -13.82 -17.28 2.32
CA VAL A 373 -14.30 -15.90 2.37
C VAL A 373 -15.78 -15.90 2.70
N CYS A 374 -16.21 -14.95 3.52
CA CYS A 374 -17.62 -14.68 3.78
C CYS A 374 -17.84 -13.21 4.12
N TRP A 375 -19.09 -12.79 4.07
CA TRP A 375 -19.51 -11.45 4.50
C TRP A 375 -20.54 -11.52 5.61
N PHE A 376 -20.76 -10.38 6.27
CA PHE A 376 -21.77 -10.26 7.30
C PHE A 376 -22.62 -9.01 7.07
N ALA A 377 -23.94 -9.21 7.18
CA ALA A 377 -24.91 -8.12 7.26
C ALA A 377 -25.23 -7.79 8.71
N ILE A 378 -25.40 -6.51 9.02
CA ILE A 378 -25.99 -6.08 10.29
C ILE A 378 -27.48 -6.39 10.21
N LYS A 379 -28.02 -7.08 11.21
CA LYS A 379 -29.48 -7.26 11.31
C LYS A 379 -30.12 -5.91 11.63
N GLU A 380 -31.08 -5.48 10.81
CA GLU A 380 -31.91 -4.34 11.15
C GLU A 380 -32.71 -4.73 12.40
N GLY A 381 -32.56 -3.93 13.45
CA GLY A 381 -33.39 -4.09 14.65
C GLY A 381 -34.86 -3.84 14.30
N ASP A 382 -35.77 -4.70 14.80
CA ASP A 382 -37.22 -4.50 14.75
C ASP A 382 -37.64 -3.16 15.38
#